data_40a19c39d64fa9aabe7c0b6c12ce5cae
#
_entry.id   40a19c39d64fa9aabe7c0b6c12ce5cae
#
_cell.length_a   1.000
_cell.length_b   1.000
_cell.length_c   1.000
_cell.angle_alpha   90.00
_cell.angle_beta   90.00
_cell.angle_gamma   90.00
#
_symmetry.space_group_name_H-M   'P 1'
#
loop_
_entity.id
_entity.type
_entity.pdbx_description
1 polymer ?
#
loop_
_entity_poly.entity_id
_entity_poly.type
_entity_poly.pdbx_seq_one_letter_code
_entity_poly.pdbx_strand_id
1 'polypeptide(L)'
;KLLDDKAKKIISEFNDKFKKINNLNRENLEPIVEDLIKSNETNFKGVGQPLRIALTGSKFGPGIYDIIISLGKNDVEKRLTNKAFS
;
A
#
# COMPACT_ATOMS: atom_id res chain seq x y z
N LYS A 1 6.64 8.77 -15.17
CA LYS A 1 6.23 8.63 -13.78
C LYS A 1 5.69 7.24 -13.52
N LEU A 2 6.01 6.70 -12.36
CA LEU A 2 5.61 5.35 -12.00
C LEU A 2 4.19 5.26 -11.46
N LEU A 3 3.65 6.36 -10.95
CA LEU A 3 2.33 6.39 -10.32
C LEU A 3 1.39 7.33 -11.07
N ASP A 4 0.24 6.79 -11.49
CA ASP A 4 -0.82 7.59 -12.10
C ASP A 4 -1.86 7.97 -11.03
N ASP A 5 -2.92 8.66 -11.45
CA ASP A 5 -3.95 9.13 -10.52
C ASP A 5 -4.66 7.98 -9.82
N LYS A 6 -4.91 6.90 -10.53
CA LYS A 6 -5.54 5.72 -9.95
C LYS A 6 -4.65 5.09 -8.88
N ALA A 7 -3.35 5.01 -9.16
CA ALA A 7 -2.38 4.47 -8.20
C ALA A 7 -2.32 5.33 -6.95
N LYS A 8 -2.31 6.65 -7.12
CA LYS A 8 -2.28 7.57 -5.98
C LYS A 8 -3.53 7.45 -5.13
N LYS A 9 -4.69 7.25 -5.77
CA LYS A 9 -5.94 7.04 -5.05
C LYS A 9 -5.88 5.78 -4.21
N ILE A 10 -5.37 4.70 -4.78
CA ILE A 10 -5.23 3.42 -4.07
C ILE A 10 -4.31 3.57 -2.86
N ILE A 11 -3.18 4.26 -3.04
CA ILE A 11 -2.24 4.50 -1.96
C ILE A 11 -2.89 5.29 -0.82
N SER A 12 -3.64 6.33 -1.16
CA SER A 12 -4.34 7.14 -0.17
C SER A 12 -5.37 6.35 0.60
N GLU A 13 -6.17 5.55 -0.11
CA GLU A 13 -7.18 4.70 0.51
C GLU A 13 -6.55 3.64 1.42
N PHE A 14 -5.45 3.05 0.96
CA PHE A 14 -4.73 2.09 1.77
C PHE A 14 -4.24 2.72 3.08
N ASN A 15 -3.65 3.90 2.97
CA ASN A 15 -3.11 4.60 4.14
C ASN A 15 -4.22 4.91 5.16
N ASP A 16 -5.38 5.35 4.70
CA ASP A 16 -6.50 5.65 5.57
C ASP A 16 -6.96 4.41 6.36
N LYS A 17 -7.01 3.27 5.70
CA LYS A 17 -7.38 2.01 6.36
C LYS A 17 -6.25 1.48 7.24
N PHE A 18 -5.02 1.63 6.79
CA PHE A 18 -3.83 1.16 7.50
C PHE A 18 -3.65 1.85 8.86
N LYS A 19 -3.96 3.13 8.92
CA LYS A 19 -3.85 3.90 10.17
C LYS A 19 -4.72 3.33 11.29
N LYS A 20 -5.78 2.63 10.93
CA LYS A 20 -6.76 2.14 11.89
C LYS A 20 -6.43 0.78 12.48
N ILE A 21 -5.46 0.06 11.92
CA ILE A 21 -5.11 -1.25 12.45
C ILE A 21 -4.23 -1.10 13.69
N ASN A 22 -4.43 -2.00 14.65
CA ASN A 22 -3.69 -1.97 15.90
C ASN A 22 -2.45 -2.86 15.86
N ASN A 23 -2.53 -3.97 15.15
CA ASN A 23 -1.41 -4.91 15.04
C ASN A 23 -0.98 -5.03 13.60
N LEU A 24 0.33 -4.94 13.37
CA LEU A 24 0.90 -5.04 12.03
C LEU A 24 1.22 -6.49 11.73
N ASN A 25 0.28 -7.16 11.08
CA ASN A 25 0.46 -8.54 10.63
C ASN A 25 -0.32 -8.77 9.35
N ARG A 26 -0.06 -9.90 8.71
CA ARG A 26 -0.68 -10.23 7.44
C ARG A 26 -2.20 -10.33 7.55
N GLU A 27 -2.70 -10.86 8.65
CA GLU A 27 -4.14 -11.02 8.85
C GLU A 27 -4.89 -9.69 8.82
N ASN A 28 -4.26 -8.63 9.31
CA ASN A 28 -4.85 -7.30 9.30
C ASN A 28 -4.64 -6.58 7.97
N LEU A 29 -3.63 -6.96 7.22
CA LEU A 29 -3.33 -6.34 5.93
C LEU A 29 -4.17 -6.91 4.80
N GLU A 30 -4.43 -8.21 4.81
CA GLU A 30 -5.18 -8.86 3.74
C GLU A 30 -6.56 -8.27 3.49
N PRO A 31 -7.39 -8.01 4.54
CA PRO A 31 -8.70 -7.41 4.31
C PRO A 31 -8.62 -6.02 3.68
N ILE A 32 -7.60 -5.24 4.04
CA ILE A 32 -7.42 -3.91 3.46
C ILE A 32 -7.18 -4.02 1.96
N VAL A 33 -6.26 -4.89 1.56
CA VAL A 33 -5.94 -5.09 0.17
C VAL A 33 -7.14 -5.64 -0.60
N GLU A 34 -7.87 -6.58 -0.03
CA GLU A 34 -9.05 -7.15 -0.66
C GLU A 34 -10.13 -6.09 -0.89
N ASP A 35 -10.36 -5.23 0.10
CA ASP A 35 -11.32 -4.13 -0.05
C ASP A 35 -10.91 -3.19 -1.17
N LEU A 36 -9.63 -2.87 -1.28
CA LEU A 36 -9.15 -2.00 -2.33
C LEU A 36 -9.27 -2.63 -3.71
N ILE A 37 -9.04 -3.93 -3.80
CA ILE A 37 -9.23 -4.66 -5.05
C ILE A 37 -10.67 -4.54 -5.53
N LYS A 38 -11.62 -4.72 -4.62
CA LYS A 38 -13.05 -4.63 -4.95
C LYS A 38 -13.48 -3.21 -5.26
N SER A 39 -13.09 -2.26 -4.42
CA SER A 39 -13.48 -0.86 -4.56
C SER A 39 -12.96 -0.23 -5.84
N ASN A 40 -11.79 -0.65 -6.29
CA ASN A 40 -11.16 -0.08 -7.47
C ASN A 40 -11.30 -0.96 -8.71
N GLU A 41 -12.06 -2.04 -8.60
CA GLU A 41 -12.31 -2.96 -9.72
C GLU A 41 -11.02 -3.44 -10.37
N THR A 42 -10.08 -3.87 -9.54
CA THR A 42 -8.76 -4.29 -9.98
C THR A 42 -8.41 -5.66 -9.40
N ASN A 43 -7.12 -6.00 -9.36
CA ASN A 43 -6.66 -7.26 -8.80
C ASN A 43 -5.53 -6.99 -7.80
N PHE A 44 -5.00 -8.06 -7.22
CA PHE A 44 -3.92 -7.93 -6.22
C PHE A 44 -2.74 -7.13 -6.75
N LYS A 45 -2.35 -7.40 -8.00
CA LYS A 45 -1.24 -6.71 -8.62
C LYS A 45 -1.52 -5.21 -8.79
N GLY A 46 -2.77 -4.88 -9.13
CA GLY A 46 -3.18 -3.48 -9.31
C GLY A 46 -3.14 -2.68 -8.03
N VAL A 47 -3.23 -3.34 -6.87
CA VAL A 47 -3.09 -2.68 -5.56
C VAL A 47 -1.64 -2.78 -5.08
N GLY A 48 -1.04 -3.94 -5.20
CA GLY A 48 0.30 -4.19 -4.67
C GLY A 48 1.41 -3.42 -5.34
N GLN A 49 1.35 -3.27 -6.66
CA GLN A 49 2.41 -2.55 -7.38
C GLN A 49 2.51 -1.07 -7.00
N PRO A 50 1.40 -0.32 -6.96
CA PRO A 50 1.48 1.08 -6.50
C PRO A 50 2.04 1.19 -5.08
N LEU A 51 1.62 0.31 -4.19
CA LEU A 51 2.13 0.32 -2.82
C LEU A 51 3.63 0.02 -2.78
N ARG A 52 4.06 -0.97 -3.57
CA ARG A 52 5.48 -1.33 -3.63
C ARG A 52 6.31 -0.16 -4.12
N ILE A 53 5.86 0.51 -5.17
CA ILE A 53 6.57 1.67 -5.72
C ILE A 53 6.65 2.78 -4.67
N ALA A 54 5.55 3.05 -3.98
CA ALA A 54 5.52 4.09 -2.95
C ALA A 54 6.44 3.77 -1.78
N LEU A 55 6.54 2.49 -1.43
CA LEU A 55 7.34 2.08 -0.26
C LEU A 55 8.81 1.85 -0.59
N THR A 56 9.13 1.34 -1.78
CA THR A 56 10.49 0.94 -2.12
C THR A 56 11.05 1.61 -3.36
N GLY A 57 10.21 2.25 -4.16
CA GLY A 57 10.63 2.85 -5.42
C GLY A 57 10.82 1.84 -6.55
N SER A 58 10.41 0.59 -6.35
CA SER A 58 10.61 -0.47 -7.33
C SER A 58 9.35 -1.30 -7.54
N LYS A 59 9.18 -1.82 -8.74
CA LYS A 59 8.10 -2.75 -9.06
C LYS A 59 8.42 -4.18 -8.65
N PHE A 60 9.67 -4.44 -8.30
CA PHE A 60 10.16 -5.79 -8.02
C PHE A 60 10.61 -5.91 -6.57
N GLY A 61 10.65 -7.13 -6.07
CA GLY A 61 11.13 -7.39 -4.73
C GLY A 61 10.25 -8.38 -3.99
N PRO A 62 10.42 -8.46 -2.65
CA PRO A 62 9.61 -9.34 -1.81
C PRO A 62 8.13 -9.01 -1.89
N GLY A 63 7.28 -9.90 -1.41
CA GLY A 63 5.85 -9.67 -1.36
C GLY A 63 5.51 -8.40 -0.59
N ILE A 64 4.41 -7.74 -0.98
CA ILE A 64 4.03 -6.45 -0.37
C ILE A 64 3.79 -6.59 1.14
N TYR A 65 3.23 -7.69 1.59
CA TYR A 65 3.00 -7.88 3.03
C TYR A 65 4.33 -7.93 3.80
N ASP A 66 5.31 -8.61 3.23
CA ASP A 66 6.64 -8.71 3.85
C ASP A 66 7.31 -7.36 3.94
N ILE A 67 7.17 -6.55 2.88
CA ILE A 67 7.72 -5.20 2.86
C ILE A 67 7.10 -4.35 3.95
N ILE A 68 5.78 -4.37 4.06
CA ILE A 68 5.05 -3.56 5.04
C ILE A 68 5.42 -3.97 6.46
N ILE A 69 5.44 -5.25 6.73
CA ILE A 69 5.77 -5.76 8.07
C ILE A 69 7.22 -5.43 8.44
N SER A 70 8.12 -5.55 7.48
CA SER A 70 9.54 -5.27 7.70
C SER A 70 9.79 -3.78 7.99
N LEU A 71 9.09 -2.89 7.32
CA LEU A 71 9.26 -1.45 7.53
C LEU A 71 8.66 -0.96 8.84
N GLY A 72 7.54 -1.56 9.23
CA GLY A 72 6.81 -1.12 10.41
C GLY A 72 5.81 -0.03 10.12
N LYS A 73 4.84 0.11 11.01
CA LYS A 73 3.69 1.00 10.78
C LYS A 73 4.08 2.46 10.57
N ASN A 74 4.94 2.99 11.44
CA ASN A 74 5.33 4.40 11.34
C ASN A 74 6.04 4.71 10.04
N ASP A 75 6.95 3.84 9.62
CA ASP A 75 7.71 4.04 8.40
C ASP A 75 6.81 3.95 7.17
N VAL A 76 5.89 2.97 7.16
CA VAL A 76 4.94 2.82 6.07
C VAL A 76 4.06 4.06 5.94
N GLU A 77 3.51 4.56 7.05
CA GLU A 77 2.68 5.76 7.02
C GLU A 77 3.45 6.96 6.50
N LYS A 78 4.69 7.12 6.93
CA LYS A 78 5.55 8.20 6.45
C LYS A 78 5.75 8.13 4.94
N ARG A 79 6.06 6.95 4.43
CA ARG A 79 6.33 6.77 3.01
C ARG A 79 5.08 7.00 2.16
N LEU A 80 3.92 6.57 2.66
CA LEU A 80 2.67 6.71 1.94
C LEU A 80 2.13 8.14 1.94
N THR A 81 2.53 8.94 2.91
CA THR A 81 2.12 10.34 2.99
C THR A 81 3.14 11.30 2.40
N ASN A 82 4.21 10.78 1.83
CA ASN A 82 5.25 11.59 1.21
C ASN A 82 4.67 12.39 0.06
N LYS A 83 4.90 13.70 0.06
CA LYS A 83 4.36 14.60 -0.96
C LYS A 83 4.80 14.27 -2.38
N ALA A 84 5.90 13.53 -2.53
CA ALA A 84 6.36 13.12 -3.84
C ALA A 84 5.34 12.23 -4.58
N PHE A 85 4.40 11.61 -3.84
CA PHE A 85 3.39 10.73 -4.41
C PHE A 85 2.02 11.39 -4.57
N SER A 86 1.86 12.58 -4.09
CA SER A 86 0.57 13.26 -4.13
C SER A 86 0.46 14.31 -5.23
#